data_81dff2e403daceda89389e09bdd3534e
#
_entry.id   81dff2e403daceda89389e09bdd3534e
#
_cell.length_a   1.000
_cell.length_b   1.000
_cell.length_c   1.000
_cell.angle_alpha   90.00
_cell.angle_beta   90.00
_cell.angle_gamma   90.00
#
_symmetry.space_group_name_H-M   'P 1'
#
loop_
_entity.id
_entity.type
_entity.pdbx_description
1 polymer ?
#
loop_
_entity_poly.entity_id
_entity_poly.type
_entity_poly.pdbx_seq_one_letter_code
_entity_poly.pdbx_strand_id
1 'polypeptide(L)'
;MFTGLCAFPLTPLHQQHLDEKAFIRILSRLTDTGVDSLGILGSTGSYAYLNREQRKRVVQVAKAHVGSIPMMVGVGAIATSEVLRLVEDAQQAGADALLLPMMSYQPLSAEEIFAFYEEVCRHVSVPVCLYDNPRTTHVTLADELQGRIAALPAIASIKIPGLPEPQASERVATLRRHLPARVTLGASGDALATAGLQAGCQVWY
;
A
#
# COMPACT_ATOMS: atom_id res chain seq x y z
N MET A 1 11.33 -7.38 -1.24
CA MET A 1 10.30 -6.47 -1.78
C MET A 1 10.10 -5.23 -0.91
N PHE A 2 9.96 -5.38 0.37
CA PHE A 2 9.70 -4.23 1.26
C PHE A 2 10.98 -3.57 1.78
N THR A 3 11.87 -3.18 0.84
CA THR A 3 13.10 -2.44 1.10
C THR A 3 13.40 -1.53 -0.09
N GLY A 4 14.14 -0.45 0.12
CA GLY A 4 14.53 0.48 -0.93
C GLY A 4 13.42 1.42 -1.38
N LEU A 5 13.37 1.73 -2.67
CA LEU A 5 12.41 2.65 -3.28
C LEU A 5 11.25 1.91 -3.94
N CYS A 6 10.05 2.15 -3.43
CA CYS A 6 8.80 1.70 -4.05
C CYS A 6 8.09 2.89 -4.71
N ALA A 7 8.14 3.01 -6.02
CA ALA A 7 7.52 4.11 -6.72
C ALA A 7 6.01 3.91 -6.94
N PHE A 8 5.23 4.97 -6.72
CA PHE A 8 3.77 4.96 -6.90
C PHE A 8 3.37 5.80 -8.11
N PRO A 9 3.12 5.18 -9.27
CA PRO A 9 2.73 5.91 -10.48
C PRO A 9 1.31 6.46 -10.39
N LEU A 10 1.08 7.56 -11.15
CA LEU A 10 -0.25 8.02 -11.48
C LEU A 10 -0.99 7.01 -12.37
N THR A 11 -2.31 7.03 -12.29
CA THR A 11 -3.19 6.33 -13.25
C THR A 11 -3.79 7.38 -14.19
N PRO A 12 -3.20 7.64 -15.36
CA PRO A 12 -3.70 8.65 -16.28
C PRO A 12 -5.03 8.21 -16.88
N LEU A 13 -6.01 9.10 -16.85
CA LEU A 13 -7.34 8.87 -17.39
C LEU A 13 -7.65 9.88 -18.47
N HIS A 14 -8.31 9.43 -19.55
CA HIS A 14 -8.94 10.27 -20.54
C HIS A 14 -10.42 9.91 -20.63
N GLN A 15 -11.33 10.89 -20.41
CA GLN A 15 -12.79 10.69 -20.40
C GLN A 15 -13.21 9.47 -19.55
N GLN A 16 -12.66 9.37 -18.33
CA GLN A 16 -12.88 8.28 -17.37
C GLN A 16 -12.36 6.89 -17.79
N HIS A 17 -11.65 6.77 -18.90
CA HIS A 17 -10.98 5.55 -19.32
C HIS A 17 -9.46 5.64 -19.09
N LEU A 18 -8.83 4.51 -18.81
CA LEU A 18 -7.36 4.45 -18.68
C LEU A 18 -6.71 4.88 -20.01
N ASP A 19 -5.88 5.93 -19.96
CA ASP A 19 -4.94 6.21 -21.07
C ASP A 19 -3.76 5.25 -20.97
N GLU A 20 -3.93 4.07 -21.57
CA GLU A 20 -2.93 3.01 -21.52
C GLU A 20 -1.58 3.44 -22.09
N LYS A 21 -1.57 4.25 -23.14
CA LYS A 21 -0.32 4.74 -23.76
C LYS A 21 0.45 5.65 -22.80
N ALA A 22 -0.26 6.57 -22.12
CA ALA A 22 0.36 7.42 -21.11
C ALA A 22 0.83 6.59 -19.91
N PHE A 23 0.03 5.63 -19.46
CA PHE A 23 0.38 4.77 -18.33
C PHE A 23 1.61 3.91 -18.63
N ILE A 24 1.69 3.27 -19.80
CA ILE A 24 2.85 2.49 -20.24
C ILE A 24 4.11 3.38 -20.26
N ARG A 25 4.03 4.62 -20.77
CA ARG A 25 5.19 5.55 -20.74
C ARG A 25 5.67 5.85 -19.32
N ILE A 26 4.73 6.01 -18.36
CA ILE A 26 5.07 6.21 -16.95
C ILE A 26 5.78 4.97 -16.39
N LEU A 27 5.22 3.79 -16.64
CA LEU A 27 5.81 2.52 -16.18
C LEU A 27 7.20 2.31 -16.76
N SER A 28 7.40 2.50 -18.07
CA SER A 28 8.71 2.36 -18.72
C SER A 28 9.75 3.30 -18.08
N ARG A 29 9.40 4.56 -17.84
CA ARG A 29 10.33 5.48 -17.15
C ARG A 29 10.74 4.98 -15.77
N LEU A 30 9.81 4.39 -15.00
CA LEU A 30 10.10 3.88 -13.66
C LEU A 30 10.96 2.60 -13.73
N THR A 31 10.64 1.70 -14.65
CA THR A 31 11.43 0.47 -14.83
C THR A 31 12.87 0.77 -15.28
N ASP A 32 13.05 1.78 -16.13
CA ASP A 32 14.37 2.20 -16.63
C ASP A 32 15.23 2.90 -15.57
N THR A 33 14.62 3.42 -14.50
CA THR A 33 15.34 4.13 -13.41
C THR A 33 15.80 3.22 -12.27
N GLY A 34 15.49 1.94 -12.31
CA GLY A 34 15.97 0.97 -11.33
C GLY A 34 15.32 1.08 -9.96
N VAL A 35 14.01 1.39 -9.92
CA VAL A 35 13.24 1.31 -8.67
C VAL A 35 13.18 -0.13 -8.16
N ASP A 36 13.17 -0.33 -6.84
CA ASP A 36 13.16 -1.66 -6.24
C ASP A 36 11.79 -2.35 -6.32
N SER A 37 10.72 -1.56 -6.40
CA SER A 37 9.34 -2.07 -6.56
C SER A 37 8.40 -0.97 -7.05
N LEU A 38 7.19 -1.37 -7.47
CA LEU A 38 6.12 -0.47 -7.90
C LEU A 38 4.86 -0.69 -7.06
N GLY A 39 4.24 0.41 -6.62
CA GLY A 39 2.96 0.42 -5.92
C GLY A 39 1.84 0.91 -6.85
N ILE A 40 1.14 -0.01 -7.48
CA ILE A 40 0.04 0.31 -8.40
C ILE A 40 -1.25 0.53 -7.62
N LEU A 41 -2.06 1.50 -8.04
CA LEU A 41 -3.34 1.82 -7.37
C LEU A 41 -3.16 2.23 -5.89
N GLY A 42 -2.11 2.97 -5.58
CA GLY A 42 -2.04 3.74 -4.35
C GLY A 42 -2.92 5.01 -4.43
N SER A 43 -2.86 5.87 -3.41
CA SER A 43 -3.56 7.17 -3.43
C SER A 43 -3.12 8.03 -4.62
N THR A 44 -1.83 8.04 -4.96
CA THR A 44 -1.28 8.68 -6.16
C THR A 44 -1.90 8.11 -7.44
N GLY A 45 -2.17 6.81 -7.47
CA GLY A 45 -2.85 6.11 -8.57
C GLY A 45 -4.37 6.24 -8.56
N SER A 46 -4.95 7.11 -7.71
CA SER A 46 -6.38 7.45 -7.69
C SER A 46 -7.33 6.25 -7.49
N TYR A 47 -6.88 5.19 -6.81
CA TYR A 47 -7.64 3.94 -6.68
C TYR A 47 -9.08 4.13 -6.16
N ALA A 48 -9.28 5.06 -5.24
CA ALA A 48 -10.58 5.29 -4.61
C ALA A 48 -11.65 5.83 -5.58
N TYR A 49 -11.24 6.35 -6.73
CA TYR A 49 -12.11 6.94 -7.76
C TYR A 49 -12.36 6.01 -8.95
N LEU A 50 -11.76 4.81 -8.93
CA LEU A 50 -11.86 3.83 -10.00
C LEU A 50 -12.77 2.67 -9.60
N ASN A 51 -13.65 2.26 -10.52
CA ASN A 51 -14.44 1.05 -10.33
C ASN A 51 -13.59 -0.22 -10.47
N ARG A 52 -14.13 -1.39 -10.14
CA ARG A 52 -13.43 -2.67 -10.16
C ARG A 52 -12.83 -3.00 -11.52
N GLU A 53 -13.58 -2.80 -12.61
CA GLU A 53 -13.12 -3.12 -13.97
C GLU A 53 -11.95 -2.22 -14.39
N GLN A 54 -12.02 -0.93 -14.08
CA GLN A 54 -10.93 0.01 -14.32
C GLN A 54 -9.67 -0.41 -13.54
N ARG A 55 -9.81 -0.74 -12.24
CA ARG A 55 -8.70 -1.19 -11.40
C ARG A 55 -8.09 -2.48 -11.93
N LYS A 56 -8.90 -3.46 -12.31
CA LYS A 56 -8.45 -4.70 -12.93
C LYS A 56 -7.64 -4.43 -14.20
N ARG A 57 -8.13 -3.54 -15.07
CA ARG A 57 -7.41 -3.17 -16.30
C ARG A 57 -6.08 -2.50 -16.02
N VAL A 58 -6.03 -1.59 -15.04
CA VAL A 58 -4.78 -0.93 -14.61
C VAL A 58 -3.74 -1.98 -14.17
N VAL A 59 -4.13 -2.95 -13.34
CA VAL A 59 -3.22 -3.99 -12.85
C VAL A 59 -2.73 -4.88 -14.00
N GLN A 60 -3.61 -5.28 -14.91
CA GLN A 60 -3.23 -6.09 -16.09
C GLN A 60 -2.22 -5.37 -16.99
N VAL A 61 -2.47 -4.08 -17.28
CA VAL A 61 -1.55 -3.28 -18.09
C VAL A 61 -0.21 -3.11 -17.35
N ALA A 62 -0.24 -2.83 -16.05
CA ALA A 62 0.97 -2.72 -15.26
C ALA A 62 1.79 -4.02 -15.29
N LYS A 63 1.18 -5.17 -15.00
CA LYS A 63 1.88 -6.47 -14.97
C LYS A 63 2.53 -6.83 -16.31
N ALA A 64 1.89 -6.46 -17.41
CA ALA A 64 2.43 -6.70 -18.75
C ALA A 64 3.69 -5.84 -19.08
N HIS A 65 3.96 -4.76 -18.30
CA HIS A 65 5.01 -3.78 -18.65
C HIS A 65 6.05 -3.55 -17.54
N VAL A 66 5.87 -4.12 -16.34
CA VAL A 66 6.83 -3.93 -15.23
C VAL A 66 7.99 -4.94 -15.23
N GLY A 67 7.96 -5.92 -16.13
CA GLY A 67 9.02 -6.94 -16.22
C GLY A 67 9.15 -7.74 -14.93
N SER A 68 10.38 -7.83 -14.42
CA SER A 68 10.71 -8.54 -13.18
C SER A 68 10.61 -7.69 -11.92
N ILE A 69 10.28 -6.40 -12.05
CA ILE A 69 10.15 -5.50 -10.88
C ILE A 69 8.93 -5.94 -10.06
N PRO A 70 9.10 -6.17 -8.74
CA PRO A 70 7.98 -6.56 -7.88
C PRO A 70 6.86 -5.52 -7.87
N MET A 71 5.63 -5.98 -7.98
CA MET A 71 4.43 -5.13 -8.08
C MET A 71 3.52 -5.31 -6.87
N MET A 72 3.36 -4.27 -6.07
CA MET A 72 2.36 -4.17 -5.02
C MET A 72 1.09 -3.49 -5.57
N VAL A 73 -0.09 -3.99 -5.20
CA VAL A 73 -1.37 -3.47 -5.69
C VAL A 73 -2.25 -2.99 -4.55
N GLY A 74 -2.78 -1.77 -4.66
CA GLY A 74 -3.75 -1.22 -3.73
C GLY A 74 -5.13 -1.87 -3.87
N VAL A 75 -5.66 -2.41 -2.75
CA VAL A 75 -6.94 -3.16 -2.73
C VAL A 75 -7.99 -2.54 -1.79
N GLY A 76 -7.79 -1.30 -1.35
CA GLY A 76 -8.71 -0.62 -0.45
C GLY A 76 -10.09 -0.35 -1.07
N ALA A 77 -11.12 -0.57 -0.26
CA ALA A 77 -12.51 -0.20 -0.52
C ALA A 77 -13.25 -0.08 0.82
N ILE A 78 -14.46 0.51 0.81
CA ILE A 78 -15.27 0.67 2.04
C ILE A 78 -15.86 -0.68 2.48
N ALA A 79 -16.39 -1.47 1.56
CA ALA A 79 -17.00 -2.75 1.87
C ALA A 79 -15.97 -3.88 1.87
N THR A 80 -15.91 -4.69 2.93
CA THR A 80 -15.02 -5.85 3.03
C THR A 80 -15.20 -6.81 1.85
N SER A 81 -16.43 -7.06 1.42
CA SER A 81 -16.70 -7.92 0.26
C SER A 81 -16.09 -7.39 -1.04
N GLU A 82 -15.99 -6.08 -1.19
CA GLU A 82 -15.32 -5.49 -2.35
C GLU A 82 -13.80 -5.58 -2.23
N VAL A 83 -13.25 -5.38 -1.01
CA VAL A 83 -11.82 -5.61 -0.76
C VAL A 83 -11.43 -7.05 -1.12
N LEU A 84 -12.22 -8.05 -0.74
CA LEU A 84 -11.95 -9.45 -1.06
C LEU A 84 -11.95 -9.72 -2.57
N ARG A 85 -12.88 -9.11 -3.33
CA ARG A 85 -12.89 -9.20 -4.81
C ARG A 85 -11.65 -8.55 -5.43
N LEU A 86 -11.22 -7.40 -4.89
CA LEU A 86 -10.03 -6.70 -5.36
C LEU A 86 -8.74 -7.46 -5.03
N VAL A 87 -8.69 -8.12 -3.86
CA VAL A 87 -7.62 -9.03 -3.47
C VAL A 87 -7.52 -10.19 -4.47
N GLU A 88 -8.64 -10.82 -4.80
CA GLU A 88 -8.68 -11.90 -5.78
C GLU A 88 -8.21 -11.43 -7.15
N ASP A 89 -8.76 -10.33 -7.67
CA ASP A 89 -8.37 -9.76 -8.97
C ASP A 89 -6.87 -9.41 -9.04
N ALA A 90 -6.32 -8.82 -7.96
CA ALA A 90 -4.91 -8.46 -7.89
C ALA A 90 -4.00 -9.70 -7.90
N GLN A 91 -4.32 -10.72 -7.11
CA GLN A 91 -3.56 -11.98 -7.07
C GLN A 91 -3.63 -12.73 -8.40
N GLN A 92 -4.81 -12.83 -9.02
CA GLN A 92 -4.99 -13.44 -10.33
C GLN A 92 -4.20 -12.69 -11.43
N ALA A 93 -4.07 -11.39 -11.33
CA ALA A 93 -3.28 -10.58 -12.24
C ALA A 93 -1.75 -10.63 -11.95
N GLY A 94 -1.32 -11.36 -10.93
CA GLY A 94 0.09 -11.58 -10.61
C GLY A 94 0.72 -10.46 -9.76
N ALA A 95 -0.04 -9.87 -8.84
CA ALA A 95 0.52 -8.99 -7.83
C ALA A 95 1.49 -9.76 -6.92
N ASP A 96 2.63 -9.16 -6.61
CA ASP A 96 3.65 -9.74 -5.72
C ASP A 96 3.39 -9.37 -4.25
N ALA A 97 2.59 -8.33 -4.01
CA ALA A 97 2.11 -7.91 -2.69
C ALA A 97 0.84 -7.06 -2.81
N LEU A 98 0.18 -6.83 -1.68
CA LEU A 98 -1.02 -5.99 -1.59
C LEU A 98 -0.79 -4.80 -0.66
N LEU A 99 -1.34 -3.63 -1.01
CA LEU A 99 -1.44 -2.46 -0.14
C LEU A 99 -2.87 -2.37 0.38
N LEU A 100 -3.04 -2.51 1.68
CA LEU A 100 -4.35 -2.59 2.32
C LEU A 100 -4.59 -1.40 3.26
N PRO A 101 -5.30 -0.35 2.82
CA PRO A 101 -5.82 0.67 3.70
C PRO A 101 -7.10 0.20 4.40
N MET A 102 -7.28 0.61 5.65
CA MET A 102 -8.60 0.59 6.27
C MET A 102 -9.39 1.82 5.85
N MET A 103 -10.55 1.62 5.26
CA MET A 103 -11.47 2.69 4.87
C MET A 103 -12.85 2.42 5.47
N SER A 104 -13.48 3.43 6.05
CA SER A 104 -14.83 3.28 6.58
C SER A 104 -15.63 4.56 6.43
N TYR A 105 -16.94 4.41 6.20
CA TYR A 105 -17.88 5.52 6.24
C TYR A 105 -18.29 5.87 7.67
N GLN A 106 -18.41 4.86 8.54
CA GLN A 106 -18.72 5.01 9.96
C GLN A 106 -17.47 4.84 10.82
N PRO A 107 -17.39 5.47 11.99
CA PRO A 107 -16.34 5.15 12.96
C PRO A 107 -16.37 3.66 13.33
N LEU A 108 -15.22 3.03 13.37
CA LEU A 108 -15.05 1.63 13.75
C LEU A 108 -14.28 1.51 15.06
N SER A 109 -14.64 0.52 15.86
CA SER A 109 -13.87 0.10 17.03
C SER A 109 -12.56 -0.60 16.60
N ALA A 110 -11.61 -0.69 17.52
CA ALA A 110 -10.35 -1.41 17.30
C ALA A 110 -10.59 -2.90 16.95
N GLU A 111 -11.59 -3.52 17.54
CA GLU A 111 -11.93 -4.92 17.28
C GLU A 111 -12.54 -5.12 15.89
N GLU A 112 -13.38 -4.22 15.43
CA GLU A 112 -13.92 -4.27 14.06
C GLU A 112 -12.81 -4.06 13.02
N ILE A 113 -11.89 -3.13 13.27
CA ILE A 113 -10.72 -2.93 12.41
C ILE A 113 -9.83 -4.17 12.39
N PHE A 114 -9.54 -4.76 13.56
CA PHE A 114 -8.74 -5.98 13.64
C PHE A 114 -9.40 -7.14 12.88
N ALA A 115 -10.70 -7.36 13.09
CA ALA A 115 -11.47 -8.40 12.42
C ALA A 115 -11.45 -8.24 10.89
N PHE A 116 -11.50 -7.00 10.37
CA PHE A 116 -11.34 -6.73 8.95
C PHE A 116 -9.98 -7.21 8.42
N TYR A 117 -8.86 -6.83 9.09
CA TYR A 117 -7.54 -7.27 8.65
C TYR A 117 -7.37 -8.79 8.76
N GLU A 118 -7.87 -9.38 9.84
CA GLU A 118 -7.86 -10.84 10.04
C GLU A 118 -8.62 -11.56 8.91
N GLU A 119 -9.82 -11.07 8.55
CA GLU A 119 -10.61 -11.65 7.47
C GLU A 119 -9.90 -11.53 6.11
N VAL A 120 -9.37 -10.36 5.77
CA VAL A 120 -8.62 -10.20 4.51
C VAL A 120 -7.39 -11.09 4.48
N CYS A 121 -6.65 -11.20 5.59
CA CYS A 121 -5.45 -12.04 5.68
C CYS A 121 -5.72 -13.54 5.49
N ARG A 122 -6.95 -14.02 5.69
CA ARG A 122 -7.34 -15.41 5.38
C ARG A 122 -7.46 -15.68 3.87
N HIS A 123 -7.60 -14.64 3.05
CA HIS A 123 -7.85 -14.73 1.61
C HIS A 123 -6.62 -14.35 0.75
N VAL A 124 -5.48 -14.07 1.37
CA VAL A 124 -4.27 -13.68 0.66
C VAL A 124 -3.25 -14.81 0.61
N SER A 125 -2.57 -14.94 -0.53
CA SER A 125 -1.42 -15.82 -0.75
C SER A 125 -0.11 -15.05 -0.92
N VAL A 126 -0.18 -13.71 -0.96
CA VAL A 126 0.95 -12.81 -1.10
C VAL A 126 1.04 -11.87 0.12
N PRO A 127 2.22 -11.33 0.45
CA PRO A 127 2.38 -10.46 1.60
C PRO A 127 1.57 -9.16 1.48
N VAL A 128 1.15 -8.64 2.62
CA VAL A 128 0.32 -7.43 2.74
C VAL A 128 1.12 -6.32 3.41
N CYS A 129 1.08 -5.13 2.81
CA CYS A 129 1.49 -3.88 3.42
C CYS A 129 0.27 -3.17 4.02
N LEU A 130 0.23 -3.01 5.33
CA LEU A 130 -0.75 -2.16 6.00
C LEU A 130 -0.51 -0.70 5.61
N TYR A 131 -1.56 -0.01 5.18
CA TYR A 131 -1.47 1.40 4.84
C TYR A 131 -2.10 2.27 5.93
N ASP A 132 -1.25 2.90 6.73
CA ASP A 132 -1.64 3.87 7.75
C ASP A 132 -1.48 5.28 7.20
N ASN A 133 -2.59 5.92 6.86
CA ASN A 133 -2.62 7.33 6.45
C ASN A 133 -3.96 7.97 6.83
N PRO A 134 -4.15 8.40 8.09
CA PRO A 134 -5.41 8.94 8.57
C PRO A 134 -5.87 10.20 7.83
N ARG A 135 -4.97 10.95 7.20
CA ARG A 135 -5.34 12.10 6.35
C ARG A 135 -6.11 11.71 5.09
N THR A 136 -5.90 10.48 4.59
CA THR A 136 -6.51 9.99 3.34
C THR A 136 -7.62 8.98 3.62
N THR A 137 -7.42 8.10 4.61
CA THR A 137 -8.38 7.03 4.93
C THR A 137 -9.42 7.46 5.96
N HIS A 138 -9.16 8.55 6.70
CA HIS A 138 -9.97 9.04 7.81
C HIS A 138 -10.12 8.02 8.96
N VAL A 139 -9.25 7.02 9.01
CA VAL A 139 -9.16 6.03 10.09
C VAL A 139 -7.79 6.13 10.74
N THR A 140 -7.77 6.30 12.07
CA THR A 140 -6.56 6.32 12.88
C THR A 140 -6.36 4.96 13.53
N LEU A 141 -5.17 4.38 13.37
CA LEU A 141 -4.79 3.12 13.98
C LEU A 141 -3.89 3.39 15.19
N ALA A 142 -4.35 3.03 16.39
CA ALA A 142 -3.51 3.08 17.60
C ALA A 142 -2.31 2.13 17.46
N ASP A 143 -1.20 2.42 18.14
CA ASP A 143 0.05 1.66 18.01
C ASP A 143 -0.10 0.20 18.43
N GLU A 144 -0.86 -0.05 19.52
CA GLU A 144 -1.20 -1.39 19.98
C GLU A 144 -2.00 -2.17 18.94
N LEU A 145 -2.94 -1.51 18.27
CA LEU A 145 -3.74 -2.11 17.19
C LEU A 145 -2.86 -2.41 15.97
N GLN A 146 -1.96 -1.49 15.58
CA GLN A 146 -0.98 -1.75 14.52
C GLN A 146 -0.10 -2.95 14.86
N GLY A 147 0.34 -3.09 16.12
CA GLY A 147 1.09 -4.24 16.61
C GLY A 147 0.32 -5.56 16.49
N ARG A 148 -0.95 -5.56 16.90
CA ARG A 148 -1.84 -6.73 16.78
C ARG A 148 -2.06 -7.12 15.32
N ILE A 149 -2.34 -6.17 14.43
CA ILE A 149 -2.50 -6.41 12.99
C ILE A 149 -1.18 -6.92 12.40
N ALA A 150 -0.05 -6.31 12.75
CA ALA A 150 1.27 -6.72 12.28
C ALA A 150 1.68 -8.14 12.72
N ALA A 151 1.06 -8.67 13.79
CA ALA A 151 1.27 -10.05 14.22
C ALA A 151 0.63 -11.08 13.27
N LEU A 152 -0.37 -10.70 12.46
CA LEU A 152 -0.96 -11.56 11.44
C LEU A 152 0.10 -12.01 10.44
N PRO A 153 0.18 -13.30 10.08
CA PRO A 153 1.27 -13.86 9.26
C PRO A 153 1.46 -13.18 7.90
N ALA A 154 0.36 -12.74 7.28
CA ALA A 154 0.39 -12.11 5.96
C ALA A 154 0.93 -10.66 5.99
N ILE A 155 0.89 -9.98 7.14
CA ILE A 155 1.39 -8.60 7.24
C ILE A 155 2.91 -8.59 7.27
N ALA A 156 3.52 -7.97 6.27
CA ALA A 156 4.96 -7.94 6.08
C ALA A 156 5.57 -6.53 6.13
N SER A 157 4.75 -5.50 5.95
CA SER A 157 5.19 -4.09 6.01
C SER A 157 4.09 -3.18 6.52
N ILE A 158 4.47 -2.00 7.03
CA ILE A 158 3.55 -0.90 7.31
C ILE A 158 4.07 0.35 6.59
N LYS A 159 3.20 0.95 5.77
CA LYS A 159 3.42 2.25 5.15
C LYS A 159 2.83 3.33 6.06
N ILE A 160 3.70 4.17 6.63
CA ILE A 160 3.33 5.27 7.52
C ILE A 160 3.44 6.63 6.81
N PRO A 161 2.73 7.68 7.27
CA PRO A 161 2.95 9.03 6.79
C PRO A 161 4.39 9.49 7.04
N GLY A 162 4.96 10.25 6.12
CA GLY A 162 6.22 10.96 6.36
C GLY A 162 6.04 12.02 7.44
N LEU A 163 7.01 12.13 8.31
CA LEU A 163 7.08 13.12 9.38
C LEU A 163 8.45 13.82 9.34
N PRO A 164 8.53 15.11 9.69
CA PRO A 164 9.81 15.77 9.89
C PRO A 164 10.49 15.27 11.16
N GLU A 165 11.81 15.50 11.29
CA GLU A 165 12.52 15.29 12.55
C GLU A 165 12.15 16.38 13.60
N PRO A 166 12.07 16.05 14.90
CA PRO A 166 12.38 14.73 15.51
C PRO A 166 11.22 13.72 15.50
N GLN A 167 10.03 14.10 15.01
CA GLN A 167 8.82 13.28 15.07
C GLN A 167 8.98 11.96 14.29
N ALA A 168 9.76 11.94 13.21
CA ALA A 168 10.02 10.72 12.44
C ALA A 168 10.73 9.65 13.31
N SER A 169 11.79 10.05 14.01
CA SER A 169 12.55 9.18 14.91
C SER A 169 11.70 8.68 16.08
N GLU A 170 10.92 9.54 16.71
CA GLU A 170 10.01 9.19 17.81
C GLU A 170 8.94 8.20 17.35
N ARG A 171 8.34 8.44 16.16
CA ARG A 171 7.30 7.58 15.59
C ARG A 171 7.81 6.19 15.27
N VAL A 172 8.96 6.11 14.58
CA VAL A 172 9.58 4.84 14.23
C VAL A 172 9.96 4.05 15.47
N ALA A 173 10.61 4.69 16.46
CA ALA A 173 10.99 4.05 17.72
C ALA A 173 9.76 3.53 18.48
N THR A 174 8.65 4.30 18.51
CA THR A 174 7.41 3.89 19.16
C THR A 174 6.80 2.68 18.48
N LEU A 175 6.63 2.71 17.17
CA LEU A 175 6.07 1.57 16.42
C LEU A 175 6.92 0.32 16.59
N ARG A 176 8.25 0.44 16.53
CA ARG A 176 9.15 -0.72 16.67
C ARG A 176 8.98 -1.50 17.98
N ARG A 177 8.51 -0.86 19.06
CA ARG A 177 8.21 -1.55 20.32
C ARG A 177 7.01 -2.49 20.23
N HIS A 178 6.10 -2.24 19.29
CA HIS A 178 4.87 -3.01 19.10
C HIS A 178 4.96 -4.02 17.94
N LEU A 179 5.92 -3.84 17.03
CA LEU A 179 5.97 -4.62 15.78
C LEU A 179 6.88 -5.84 15.87
N PRO A 180 6.47 -6.98 15.30
CA PRO A 180 7.39 -8.11 15.07
C PRO A 180 8.60 -7.70 14.24
N ALA A 181 9.78 -8.24 14.53
CA ALA A 181 11.03 -7.90 13.85
C ALA A 181 10.97 -8.14 12.32
N ARG A 182 10.14 -9.08 11.86
CA ARG A 182 9.95 -9.41 10.43
C ARG A 182 9.21 -8.32 9.64
N VAL A 183 8.48 -7.44 10.32
CA VAL A 183 7.66 -6.41 9.67
C VAL A 183 8.49 -5.17 9.42
N THR A 184 8.59 -4.75 8.15
CA THR A 184 9.29 -3.53 7.77
C THR A 184 8.42 -2.30 8.00
N LEU A 185 9.06 -1.14 8.19
CA LEU A 185 8.42 0.17 8.16
C LEU A 185 8.87 0.93 6.92
N GLY A 186 7.94 1.63 6.29
CA GLY A 186 8.27 2.52 5.19
C GLY A 186 7.56 3.86 5.32
N ALA A 187 8.30 4.93 5.04
CA ALA A 187 7.79 6.28 5.04
C ALA A 187 7.20 6.64 3.68
N SER A 188 6.08 7.37 3.68
CA SER A 188 5.49 7.96 2.47
C SER A 188 5.62 9.48 2.46
N GLY A 189 5.57 10.05 1.26
CA GLY A 189 5.69 11.48 1.05
C GLY A 189 7.13 11.92 0.76
N ASP A 190 7.38 12.30 -0.50
CA ASP A 190 8.71 12.51 -1.06
C ASP A 190 9.53 13.57 -0.30
N ALA A 191 8.88 14.65 0.11
CA ALA A 191 9.56 15.73 0.86
C ALA A 191 10.10 15.31 2.24
N LEU A 192 9.60 14.21 2.80
CA LEU A 192 9.91 13.73 4.16
C LEU A 192 10.54 12.33 4.18
N ALA A 193 10.78 11.74 3.01
CA ALA A 193 11.34 10.39 2.89
C ALA A 193 12.70 10.27 3.57
N THR A 194 13.58 11.28 3.41
CA THR A 194 14.91 11.29 4.05
C THR A 194 14.81 11.17 5.56
N ALA A 195 13.93 11.94 6.20
CA ALA A 195 13.73 11.86 7.65
C ALA A 195 13.24 10.44 8.07
N GLY A 196 12.29 9.88 7.34
CA GLY A 196 11.81 8.52 7.60
C GLY A 196 12.91 7.45 7.46
N LEU A 197 13.74 7.52 6.42
CA LEU A 197 14.85 6.58 6.21
C LEU A 197 15.92 6.72 7.29
N GLN A 198 16.28 7.95 7.66
CA GLN A 198 17.23 8.22 8.75
C GLN A 198 16.70 7.73 10.10
N ALA A 199 15.39 7.82 10.33
CA ALA A 199 14.72 7.29 11.51
C ALA A 199 14.68 5.76 11.57
N GLY A 200 15.06 5.04 10.49
CA GLY A 200 15.12 3.58 10.43
C GLY A 200 13.98 2.92 9.66
N CYS A 201 13.26 3.64 8.81
CA CYS A 201 12.39 3.02 7.80
C CYS A 201 13.26 2.29 6.75
N GLN A 202 12.81 1.12 6.34
CA GLN A 202 13.50 0.31 5.32
C GLN A 202 13.01 0.60 3.90
N VAL A 203 11.88 1.28 3.77
CA VAL A 203 11.23 1.56 2.48
C VAL A 203 10.92 3.04 2.37
N TRP A 204 11.13 3.60 1.20
CA TRP A 204 10.48 4.83 0.76
C TRP A 204 9.33 4.45 -0.18
N TYR A 205 8.08 4.76 0.27
CA TYR A 205 6.85 4.48 -0.45
C TYR A 205 6.33 5.72 -1.20
#